data_d1531d2e74c2e73a0c770cdb9ca61f67
#
_entry.id   d1531d2e74c2e73a0c770cdb9ca61f67
#
_cell.length_a   1.000
_cell.length_b   1.000
_cell.length_c   1.000
_cell.angle_alpha   90.00
_cell.angle_beta   90.00
_cell.angle_gamma   90.00
#
_symmetry.space_group_name_H-M   'P 1'
#
loop_
_entity.id
_entity.type
_entity.pdbx_description
1 polymer ?
#
loop_
_entity_poly.entity_id
_entity_poly.type
_entity_poly.pdbx_seq_one_letter_code
_entity_poly.pdbx_strand_id
1 'polypeptide(L)'
;PRDSIRLQSSSYFDLFVGIDDFREKLKASNRFEFDGLNELDQSIATLVDFLKKDKVEKVLCHGDSYSPNFLLNEQEEMSLIDWEYSGMGDPAGDLGTFICCSNYTHEQAEKVLEIYSQGTLDTSTKRHYLAYVAVTSYHWFLWALFQESVGKPVGEFLYIWYQYTKQYGQLSLSMYLEED
;
A
#
# COMPACT_ATOMS: atom_id res chain seq x y z
N PRO A 1 26.42 4.36 -26.72
CA PRO A 1 25.78 5.48 -26.12
C PRO A 1 24.61 4.94 -25.30
N ARG A 2 24.68 5.11 -24.00
CA ARG A 2 23.56 4.81 -23.12
C ARG A 2 22.60 5.99 -23.24
N ASP A 3 21.53 5.82 -23.96
CA ASP A 3 20.43 6.76 -23.97
C ASP A 3 19.82 6.77 -22.56
N SER A 4 20.12 7.83 -21.83
CA SER A 4 19.46 8.12 -20.57
C SER A 4 18.00 8.41 -20.89
N ILE A 5 17.11 7.45 -20.62
CA ILE A 5 15.68 7.68 -20.62
C ILE A 5 15.43 8.76 -19.55
N ARG A 6 15.19 10.00 -20.00
CA ARG A 6 14.62 11.03 -19.16
C ARG A 6 13.18 10.63 -18.91
N LEU A 7 12.93 10.01 -17.77
CA LEU A 7 11.58 9.90 -17.23
C LEU A 7 11.07 11.34 -17.03
N GLN A 8 10.30 11.84 -17.98
CA GLN A 8 9.49 13.03 -17.72
C GLN A 8 8.51 12.64 -16.62
N SER A 9 8.43 13.46 -15.59
CA SER A 9 7.54 13.32 -14.43
C SER A 9 6.07 13.37 -14.90
N SER A 10 5.56 12.28 -15.44
CA SER A 10 4.14 12.07 -15.59
C SER A 10 3.66 11.40 -14.30
N SER A 11 2.86 12.12 -13.54
CA SER A 11 2.00 11.66 -12.44
C SER A 11 2.46 10.38 -11.70
N TYR A 12 3.48 10.52 -10.85
CA TYR A 12 3.73 9.55 -9.79
C TYR A 12 2.44 9.32 -9.01
N PHE A 13 2.05 8.05 -8.83
CA PHE A 13 0.94 7.69 -7.97
C PHE A 13 1.32 7.97 -6.52
N ASP A 14 0.81 9.06 -5.97
CA ASP A 14 0.94 9.36 -4.54
C ASP A 14 -0.18 8.68 -3.79
N LEU A 15 0.17 7.66 -3.00
CA LEU A 15 -0.76 6.86 -2.20
C LEU A 15 -1.63 7.74 -1.28
N PHE A 16 -1.06 8.78 -0.67
CA PHE A 16 -1.78 9.65 0.26
C PHE A 16 -2.79 10.55 -0.49
N VAL A 17 -2.40 11.05 -1.66
CA VAL A 17 -3.32 11.79 -2.55
C VAL A 17 -4.45 10.88 -3.03
N GLY A 18 -4.15 9.63 -3.37
CA GLY A 18 -5.16 8.64 -3.76
C GLY A 18 -6.18 8.34 -2.66
N ILE A 19 -5.74 8.26 -1.40
CA ILE A 19 -6.62 8.11 -0.24
C ILE A 19 -7.58 9.30 -0.11
N ASP A 20 -7.06 10.51 -0.20
CA ASP A 20 -7.87 11.72 -0.08
C ASP A 20 -8.88 11.84 -1.24
N ASP A 21 -8.48 11.50 -2.46
CA ASP A 21 -9.37 11.48 -3.63
C ASP A 21 -10.55 10.50 -3.47
N PHE A 22 -10.30 9.29 -2.96
CA PHE A 22 -11.38 8.33 -2.70
C PHE A 22 -12.27 8.76 -1.53
N ARG A 23 -11.73 9.38 -0.49
CA ARG A 23 -12.55 9.96 0.59
C ARG A 23 -13.51 11.02 0.06
N GLU A 24 -13.03 11.92 -0.81
CA GLU A 24 -13.88 12.95 -1.45
C GLU A 24 -14.96 12.33 -2.34
N LYS A 25 -14.60 11.33 -3.16
CA LYS A 25 -15.55 10.61 -4.02
C LYS A 25 -16.64 9.89 -3.22
N LEU A 26 -16.28 9.24 -2.10
CA LEU A 26 -17.22 8.57 -1.22
C LEU A 26 -18.17 9.56 -0.53
N LYS A 27 -17.65 10.69 -0.02
CA LYS A 27 -18.48 11.77 0.55
C LYS A 27 -19.49 12.31 -0.47
N ALA A 28 -19.05 12.50 -1.71
CA ALA A 28 -19.89 13.02 -2.80
C ALA A 28 -20.98 12.01 -3.23
N SER A 29 -20.75 10.71 -3.05
CA SER A 29 -21.68 9.67 -3.51
C SER A 29 -22.98 9.60 -2.69
N ASN A 30 -23.03 10.10 -1.46
CA ASN A 30 -24.15 10.06 -0.50
C ASN A 30 -24.81 8.67 -0.35
N ARG A 31 -24.16 7.59 -0.80
CA ARG A 31 -24.74 6.23 -0.91
C ARG A 31 -24.07 5.21 -0.03
N PHE A 32 -23.09 5.64 0.77
CA PHE A 32 -22.27 4.68 1.48
C PHE A 32 -22.11 5.04 2.96
N GLU A 33 -22.61 4.16 3.83
CA GLU A 33 -22.30 4.13 5.25
C GLU A 33 -21.57 2.81 5.53
N PHE A 34 -20.40 2.91 6.14
CA PHE A 34 -19.65 1.75 6.61
C PHE A 34 -19.35 1.94 8.09
N ASP A 35 -19.87 1.03 8.92
CA ASP A 35 -19.68 1.09 10.36
C ASP A 35 -18.20 0.97 10.72
N GLY A 36 -17.69 1.93 11.52
CA GLY A 36 -16.29 1.97 11.93
C GLY A 36 -15.33 2.64 10.93
N LEU A 37 -15.83 3.24 9.83
CA LEU A 37 -14.97 3.94 8.87
C LEU A 37 -14.27 5.14 9.50
N ASN A 38 -14.96 5.90 10.37
CA ASN A 38 -14.39 7.08 11.02
C ASN A 38 -13.23 6.72 11.96
N GLU A 39 -13.35 5.64 12.72
CA GLU A 39 -12.29 5.13 13.61
C GLU A 39 -11.09 4.65 12.80
N LEU A 40 -11.36 3.98 11.68
CA LEU A 40 -10.31 3.53 10.76
C LEU A 40 -9.59 4.72 10.12
N ASP A 41 -10.34 5.73 9.67
CA ASP A 41 -9.81 6.99 9.14
C ASP A 41 -8.85 7.67 10.13
N GLN A 42 -9.23 7.77 11.41
CA GLN A 42 -8.41 8.39 12.45
C GLN A 42 -7.12 7.59 12.71
N SER A 43 -7.22 6.26 12.77
CA SER A 43 -6.07 5.39 12.94
C SER A 43 -5.08 5.52 11.78
N ILE A 44 -5.57 5.52 10.55
CA ILE A 44 -4.73 5.68 9.37
C ILE A 44 -4.13 7.09 9.27
N ALA A 45 -4.89 8.13 9.60
CA ALA A 45 -4.36 9.49 9.63
C ALA A 45 -3.19 9.62 10.62
N THR A 46 -3.30 9.00 11.79
CA THR A 46 -2.23 8.95 12.78
C THR A 46 -0.99 8.22 12.24
N LEU A 47 -1.17 7.06 11.56
CA LEU A 47 -0.05 6.36 10.91
C LEU A 47 0.61 7.19 9.82
N VAL A 48 -0.16 7.88 9.00
CA VAL A 48 0.36 8.77 7.95
C VAL A 48 1.21 9.89 8.55
N ASP A 49 0.82 10.43 9.72
CA ASP A 49 1.62 11.44 10.42
C ASP A 49 2.95 10.89 10.95
N PHE A 50 3.00 9.63 11.38
CA PHE A 50 4.25 8.95 11.73
C PHE A 50 5.10 8.70 10.47
N LEU A 51 4.55 8.13 9.43
CA LEU A 51 5.23 7.83 8.17
C LEU A 51 5.87 9.07 7.54
N LYS A 52 5.21 10.24 7.61
CA LYS A 52 5.75 11.50 7.12
C LYS A 52 6.97 12.01 7.90
N LYS A 53 7.17 11.55 9.14
CA LYS A 53 8.34 11.89 9.98
C LYS A 53 9.51 10.94 9.73
N ASP A 54 9.24 9.74 9.25
CA ASP A 54 10.27 8.76 8.93
C ASP A 54 11.13 9.26 7.75
N LYS A 55 12.45 9.10 7.90
CA LYS A 55 13.39 9.49 6.85
C LYS A 55 13.72 8.28 5.99
N VAL A 56 13.10 8.20 4.82
CA VAL A 56 13.30 7.11 3.88
C VAL A 56 13.92 7.63 2.59
N GLU A 57 14.92 6.92 2.09
CA GLU A 57 15.48 7.18 0.76
C GLU A 57 14.45 6.80 -0.31
N LYS A 58 14.13 7.75 -1.19
CA LYS A 58 13.23 7.50 -2.30
C LYS A 58 13.97 6.75 -3.42
N VAL A 59 13.32 5.70 -3.90
CA VAL A 59 13.79 4.87 -5.01
C VAL A 59 12.78 4.88 -6.16
N LEU A 60 13.15 4.31 -7.30
CA LEU A 60 12.18 4.06 -8.37
C LEU A 60 11.22 2.95 -7.89
N CYS A 61 9.96 3.30 -7.69
CA CYS A 61 8.88 2.41 -7.35
C CYS A 61 8.03 2.08 -8.59
N HIS A 62 7.40 0.93 -8.57
CA HIS A 62 6.48 0.49 -9.62
C HIS A 62 5.14 1.20 -9.51
N GLY A 63 4.62 1.38 -8.29
CA GLY A 63 3.34 2.02 -8.00
C GLY A 63 2.13 1.10 -8.12
N ASP A 64 2.28 -0.08 -8.74
CA ASP A 64 1.23 -1.11 -8.89
C ASP A 64 1.83 -2.52 -8.86
N SER A 65 2.59 -2.84 -7.82
CA SER A 65 3.37 -4.07 -7.67
C SER A 65 2.52 -5.27 -7.23
N TYR A 66 1.40 -5.53 -7.88
CA TYR A 66 0.57 -6.68 -7.55
C TYR A 66 0.87 -7.91 -8.45
N SER A 67 0.51 -9.11 -7.97
CA SER A 67 0.93 -10.39 -8.52
C SER A 67 0.77 -10.55 -10.04
N PRO A 68 -0.32 -10.13 -10.71
CA PRO A 68 -0.46 -10.23 -12.16
C PRO A 68 0.56 -9.46 -12.99
N ASN A 69 1.22 -8.44 -12.41
CA ASN A 69 2.25 -7.67 -13.11
C ASN A 69 3.63 -8.36 -13.09
N PHE A 70 3.77 -9.49 -12.38
CA PHE A 70 4.98 -10.32 -12.37
C PHE A 70 4.82 -11.50 -13.34
N LEU A 71 5.53 -11.48 -14.43
CA LEU A 71 5.51 -12.53 -15.45
C LEU A 71 6.73 -13.43 -15.31
N LEU A 72 6.51 -14.76 -15.34
CA LEU A 72 7.57 -15.75 -15.41
C LEU A 72 7.58 -16.39 -16.80
N ASN A 73 8.76 -16.49 -17.41
CA ASN A 73 8.93 -17.24 -18.65
C ASN A 73 9.23 -18.73 -18.37
N GLU A 74 9.37 -19.54 -19.42
CA GLU A 74 9.67 -20.97 -19.31
C GLU A 74 11.05 -21.26 -18.66
N GLN A 75 11.94 -20.28 -18.60
CA GLN A 75 13.26 -20.35 -17.98
C GLN A 75 13.26 -19.85 -16.55
N GLU A 76 12.07 -19.58 -15.96
CA GLU A 76 11.87 -19.00 -14.63
C GLU A 76 12.47 -17.58 -14.46
N GLU A 77 12.70 -16.88 -15.57
CA GLU A 77 13.10 -15.48 -15.53
C GLU A 77 11.88 -14.59 -15.30
N MET A 78 11.98 -13.68 -14.33
CA MET A 78 10.90 -12.78 -13.94
C MET A 78 11.00 -11.45 -14.68
N SER A 79 9.86 -10.98 -15.20
CA SER A 79 9.68 -9.64 -15.73
C SER A 79 8.56 -8.92 -14.98
N LEU A 80 8.80 -7.68 -14.60
CA LEU A 80 7.78 -6.80 -14.03
C LEU A 80 7.30 -5.84 -15.11
N ILE A 81 5.99 -5.84 -15.38
CA ILE A 81 5.34 -5.07 -16.45
C ILE A 81 4.38 -4.03 -15.88
N ASP A 82 3.86 -3.16 -16.75
CA ASP A 82 2.84 -2.15 -16.43
C ASP A 82 3.33 -1.05 -15.47
N TRP A 83 4.34 -0.33 -15.93
CA TRP A 83 5.02 0.74 -15.20
C TRP A 83 4.32 2.11 -15.30
N GLU A 84 3.04 2.16 -15.64
CA GLU A 84 2.33 3.44 -15.87
C GLU A 84 2.23 4.31 -14.62
N TYR A 85 2.25 3.72 -13.42
CA TYR A 85 2.23 4.42 -12.12
C TYR A 85 3.61 4.64 -11.50
N SER A 86 4.67 4.29 -12.23
CA SER A 86 6.03 4.32 -11.68
C SER A 86 6.55 5.73 -11.40
N GLY A 87 7.35 5.84 -10.35
CA GLY A 87 7.98 7.10 -9.97
C GLY A 87 8.91 6.98 -8.76
N MET A 88 9.55 8.09 -8.40
CA MET A 88 10.41 8.14 -7.22
C MET A 88 9.57 8.20 -5.95
N GLY A 89 9.58 7.15 -5.18
CA GLY A 89 8.74 6.98 -3.99
C GLY A 89 9.40 6.18 -2.88
N ASP A 90 8.61 5.92 -1.86
CA ASP A 90 8.97 5.06 -0.75
C ASP A 90 8.76 3.58 -1.17
N PRO A 91 9.79 2.73 -1.13
CA PRO A 91 9.66 1.32 -1.51
C PRO A 91 8.64 0.54 -0.67
N ALA A 92 8.32 1.02 0.52
CA ALA A 92 7.30 0.43 1.37
C ALA A 92 5.91 0.44 0.73
N GLY A 93 5.62 1.39 -0.19
CA GLY A 93 4.38 1.42 -0.96
C GLY A 93 4.22 0.22 -1.88
N ASP A 94 5.28 -0.14 -2.61
CA ASP A 94 5.29 -1.33 -3.45
C ASP A 94 5.14 -2.62 -2.63
N LEU A 95 5.87 -2.73 -1.52
CA LEU A 95 5.76 -3.88 -0.62
C LEU A 95 4.37 -4.00 0.00
N GLY A 96 3.76 -2.88 0.39
CA GLY A 96 2.39 -2.83 0.90
C GLY A 96 1.38 -3.35 -0.12
N THR A 97 1.45 -2.87 -1.37
CA THR A 97 0.61 -3.34 -2.47
C THR A 97 0.80 -4.84 -2.73
N PHE A 98 2.06 -5.28 -2.85
CA PHE A 98 2.38 -6.69 -3.08
C PHE A 98 1.80 -7.61 -2.00
N ILE A 99 1.95 -7.24 -0.73
CA ILE A 99 1.49 -8.04 0.40
C ILE A 99 -0.04 -8.09 0.45
N CYS A 100 -0.72 -6.94 0.44
CA CYS A 100 -2.17 -6.92 0.65
C CYS A 100 -2.97 -7.40 -0.57
N CYS A 101 -2.47 -7.19 -1.79
CA CYS A 101 -3.14 -7.67 -3.01
C CYS A 101 -2.85 -9.15 -3.28
N SER A 102 -1.81 -9.74 -2.69
CA SER A 102 -1.54 -11.19 -2.72
C SER A 102 -2.28 -11.96 -1.62
N ASN A 103 -2.99 -11.28 -0.74
CA ASN A 103 -3.69 -11.88 0.40
C ASN A 103 -2.77 -12.78 1.27
N TYR A 104 -1.55 -12.30 1.53
CA TYR A 104 -0.57 -13.05 2.32
C TYR A 104 -0.94 -13.07 3.80
N THR A 105 -0.69 -14.21 4.47
CA THR A 105 -0.75 -14.28 5.92
C THR A 105 0.30 -13.35 6.56
N HIS A 106 0.14 -13.06 7.85
CA HIS A 106 1.13 -12.25 8.56
C HIS A 106 2.56 -12.86 8.49
N GLU A 107 2.68 -14.17 8.63
CA GLU A 107 3.95 -14.88 8.49
C GLU A 107 4.57 -14.74 7.09
N GLN A 108 3.74 -14.83 6.05
CA GLN A 108 4.18 -14.60 4.66
C GLN A 108 4.60 -13.15 4.42
N ALA A 109 3.86 -12.19 4.98
CA ALA A 109 4.22 -10.77 4.91
C ALA A 109 5.57 -10.50 5.57
N GLU A 110 5.80 -11.03 6.78
CA GLU A 110 7.11 -10.94 7.45
C GLU A 110 8.23 -11.55 6.61
N LYS A 111 7.97 -12.70 5.98
CA LYS A 111 8.94 -13.36 5.10
C LYS A 111 9.28 -12.52 3.86
N VAL A 112 8.28 -11.84 3.27
CA VAL A 112 8.52 -10.88 2.16
C VAL A 112 9.45 -9.77 2.61
N LEU A 113 9.17 -9.17 3.77
CA LEU A 113 9.99 -8.07 4.30
C LEU A 113 11.42 -8.54 4.64
N GLU A 114 11.58 -9.72 5.21
CA GLU A 114 12.88 -10.33 5.50
C GLU A 114 13.70 -10.56 4.22
N ILE A 115 13.08 -11.12 3.17
CA ILE A 115 13.73 -11.38 1.88
C ILE A 115 14.13 -10.04 1.23
N TYR A 116 13.23 -9.07 1.20
CA TYR A 116 13.49 -7.77 0.61
C TYR A 116 14.65 -7.03 1.30
N SER A 117 14.71 -7.10 2.63
CA SER A 117 15.78 -6.47 3.44
C SER A 117 17.05 -7.31 3.52
N GLN A 118 17.12 -8.45 2.82
CA GLN A 118 18.27 -9.38 2.85
C GLN A 118 18.66 -9.81 4.27
N GLY A 119 17.66 -9.98 5.13
CA GLY A 119 17.84 -10.40 6.52
C GLY A 119 18.34 -9.31 7.48
N THR A 120 18.39 -8.04 7.05
CA THR A 120 18.88 -6.91 7.88
C THR A 120 17.75 -5.98 8.30
N LEU A 121 16.59 -6.51 8.61
CA LEU A 121 15.40 -5.73 8.96
C LEU A 121 15.46 -5.31 10.45
N ASP A 122 15.77 -4.04 10.71
CA ASP A 122 15.67 -3.47 12.06
C ASP A 122 14.21 -3.14 12.42
N THR A 123 13.96 -2.89 13.71
CA THR A 123 12.62 -2.63 14.24
C THR A 123 11.96 -1.41 13.59
N SER A 124 12.70 -0.34 13.38
CA SER A 124 12.16 0.90 12.80
C SER A 124 11.76 0.72 11.35
N THR A 125 12.59 0.04 10.57
CA THR A 125 12.29 -0.31 9.17
C THR A 125 11.12 -1.28 9.08
N LYS A 126 11.08 -2.29 9.95
CA LYS A 126 9.95 -3.24 10.02
C LYS A 126 8.64 -2.51 10.31
N ARG A 127 8.63 -1.66 11.33
CA ARG A 127 7.47 -0.84 11.70
C ARG A 127 6.98 0.00 10.53
N HIS A 128 7.89 0.69 9.83
CA HIS A 128 7.62 1.51 8.68
C HIS A 128 6.93 0.72 7.55
N TYR A 129 7.50 -0.44 7.19
CA TYR A 129 6.93 -1.30 6.16
C TYR A 129 5.55 -1.85 6.53
N LEU A 130 5.35 -2.29 7.78
CA LEU A 130 4.06 -2.77 8.24
C LEU A 130 3.00 -1.65 8.25
N ALA A 131 3.38 -0.42 8.58
CA ALA A 131 2.50 0.73 8.50
C ALA A 131 2.07 1.02 7.04
N TYR A 132 2.98 0.86 6.08
CA TYR A 132 2.61 0.96 4.67
C TYR A 132 1.67 -0.17 4.22
N VAL A 133 1.80 -1.39 4.74
CA VAL A 133 0.79 -2.44 4.48
C VAL A 133 -0.60 -1.97 4.90
N ALA A 134 -0.73 -1.35 6.08
CA ALA A 134 -2.00 -0.81 6.55
C ALA A 134 -2.53 0.32 5.65
N VAL A 135 -1.68 1.30 5.33
CA VAL A 135 -2.09 2.49 4.56
C VAL A 135 -2.43 2.12 3.11
N THR A 136 -1.67 1.21 2.50
CA THR A 136 -1.94 0.71 1.14
C THR A 136 -3.24 -0.11 1.11
N SER A 137 -3.44 -0.98 2.11
CA SER A 137 -4.71 -1.72 2.24
C SER A 137 -5.90 -0.79 2.40
N TYR A 138 -5.72 0.30 3.17
CA TYR A 138 -6.76 1.31 3.33
C TYR A 138 -7.09 2.03 2.02
N HIS A 139 -6.10 2.35 1.19
CA HIS A 139 -6.32 2.91 -0.14
C HIS A 139 -7.19 1.98 -1.00
N TRP A 140 -6.82 0.69 -1.08
CA TRP A 140 -7.59 -0.31 -1.83
C TRP A 140 -8.98 -0.56 -1.25
N PHE A 141 -9.12 -0.50 0.07
CA PHE A 141 -10.42 -0.58 0.73
C PHE A 141 -11.32 0.59 0.35
N LEU A 142 -10.83 1.83 0.35
CA LEU A 142 -11.60 2.99 -0.09
C LEU A 142 -11.96 2.92 -1.58
N TRP A 143 -11.04 2.45 -2.41
CA TRP A 143 -11.32 2.18 -3.82
C TRP A 143 -12.45 1.15 -3.97
N ALA A 144 -12.40 0.06 -3.22
CA ALA A 144 -13.44 -0.98 -3.24
C ALA A 144 -14.80 -0.43 -2.80
N LEU A 145 -14.85 0.35 -1.72
CA LEU A 145 -16.05 1.03 -1.26
C LEU A 145 -16.63 1.95 -2.35
N PHE A 146 -15.77 2.68 -3.04
CA PHE A 146 -16.20 3.52 -4.16
C PHE A 146 -16.76 2.69 -5.32
N GLN A 147 -16.11 1.57 -5.70
CA GLN A 147 -16.64 0.66 -6.73
C GLN A 147 -18.02 0.11 -6.35
N GLU A 148 -18.20 -0.35 -5.10
CA GLU A 148 -19.52 -0.79 -4.58
C GLU A 148 -20.56 0.34 -4.68
N SER A 149 -20.20 1.57 -4.33
CA SER A 149 -21.12 2.72 -4.38
C SER A 149 -21.64 3.05 -5.78
N VAL A 150 -20.88 2.68 -6.81
CA VAL A 150 -21.26 2.86 -8.22
C VAL A 150 -21.77 1.58 -8.88
N GLY A 151 -22.04 0.53 -8.09
CA GLY A 151 -22.65 -0.72 -8.55
C GLY A 151 -21.68 -1.68 -9.25
N LYS A 152 -20.38 -1.58 -8.95
CA LYS A 152 -19.31 -2.45 -9.46
C LYS A 152 -18.69 -3.25 -8.32
N PRO A 153 -19.29 -4.40 -7.91
CA PRO A 153 -18.81 -5.15 -6.77
C PRO A 153 -17.41 -5.72 -7.01
N VAL A 154 -16.57 -5.65 -5.99
CA VAL A 154 -15.19 -6.15 -6.01
C VAL A 154 -15.04 -7.50 -5.30
N GLY A 155 -16.14 -8.08 -4.84
CA GLY A 155 -16.17 -9.39 -4.17
C GLY A 155 -15.49 -9.38 -2.80
N GLU A 156 -14.78 -10.46 -2.49
CA GLU A 156 -14.19 -10.68 -1.17
C GLU A 156 -13.03 -9.71 -0.84
N PHE A 157 -12.42 -9.10 -1.84
CA PHE A 157 -11.27 -8.19 -1.64
C PHE A 157 -11.62 -6.96 -0.81
N LEU A 158 -12.86 -6.46 -0.85
CA LEU A 158 -13.30 -5.38 0.04
C LEU A 158 -13.07 -5.75 1.51
N TYR A 159 -13.50 -6.96 1.89
CA TYR A 159 -13.34 -7.44 3.27
C TYR A 159 -11.88 -7.77 3.61
N ILE A 160 -11.13 -8.33 2.67
CA ILE A 160 -9.70 -8.63 2.84
C ILE A 160 -8.93 -7.33 3.14
N TRP A 161 -9.07 -6.29 2.32
CA TRP A 161 -8.37 -5.02 2.55
C TRP A 161 -8.82 -4.30 3.82
N TYR A 162 -10.09 -4.40 4.20
CA TYR A 162 -10.56 -3.93 5.50
C TYR A 162 -9.84 -4.62 6.66
N GLN A 163 -9.72 -5.95 6.63
CA GLN A 163 -9.05 -6.73 7.67
C GLN A 163 -7.55 -6.38 7.74
N TYR A 164 -6.88 -6.26 6.60
CA TYR A 164 -5.48 -5.82 6.55
C TYR A 164 -5.29 -4.44 7.17
N THR A 165 -6.12 -3.47 6.77
CA THR A 165 -6.07 -2.12 7.31
C THR A 165 -6.20 -2.14 8.83
N LYS A 166 -7.14 -2.89 9.37
CA LYS A 166 -7.39 -2.98 10.79
C LYS A 166 -6.24 -3.67 11.54
N GLN A 167 -5.83 -4.84 11.06
CA GLN A 167 -4.79 -5.65 11.69
C GLN A 167 -3.44 -4.93 11.71
N TYR A 168 -2.98 -4.50 10.52
CA TYR A 168 -1.67 -3.85 10.40
C TYR A 168 -1.70 -2.42 10.94
N GLY A 169 -2.84 -1.74 10.89
CA GLY A 169 -3.03 -0.44 11.53
C GLY A 169 -2.83 -0.50 13.04
N GLN A 170 -3.46 -1.45 13.71
CA GLN A 170 -3.30 -1.66 15.16
C GLN A 170 -1.87 -2.07 15.52
N LEU A 171 -1.29 -3.02 14.77
CA LEU A 171 0.07 -3.50 14.99
C LEU A 171 1.09 -2.36 14.85
N SER A 172 1.02 -1.60 13.76
CA SER A 172 1.99 -0.54 13.50
C SER A 172 1.85 0.62 14.49
N LEU A 173 0.62 0.99 14.85
CA LEU A 173 0.40 2.03 15.87
C LEU A 173 1.01 1.63 17.21
N SER A 174 0.85 0.37 17.66
CA SER A 174 1.48 -0.08 18.90
C SER A 174 3.01 0.04 18.83
N MET A 175 3.62 -0.36 17.70
CA MET A 175 5.07 -0.25 17.51
C MET A 175 5.59 1.20 17.50
N TYR A 176 4.81 2.16 16.95
CA TYR A 176 5.19 3.57 16.99
C TYR A 176 5.05 4.18 18.38
N LEU A 177 4.05 3.78 19.16
CA LEU A 177 3.78 4.31 20.49
C LEU A 177 4.65 3.71 21.60
N GLU A 178 5.26 2.53 21.38
CA GLU A 178 6.17 1.88 22.31
C GLU A 178 7.60 2.45 22.27
N GLU A 179 7.97 3.17 21.22
CA GLU A 179 9.30 3.79 21.07
C GLU A 179 9.37 5.26 21.52
N ASP A 180 8.22 5.90 21.82
CA ASP A 180 8.13 7.24 22.41
C ASP A 180 8.16 7.15 23.96
#